data_1727db8a102879c322cfc44d014d9796
#
_entry.id   1727db8a102879c322cfc44d014d9796
#
_cell.length_a   1.000
_cell.length_b   1.000
_cell.length_c   1.000
_cell.angle_alpha   90.00
_cell.angle_beta   90.00
_cell.angle_gamma   90.00
#
_symmetry.space_group_name_H-M   'P 1'
#
loop_
_entity.id
_entity.type
_entity.pdbx_description
1 polymer ?
#
loop_
_entity_poly.entity_id
_entity_poly.type
_entity_poly.pdbx_seq_one_letter_code
_entity_poly.pdbx_strand_id
1 'polypeptide(L)'
;FWENSAEANYLLRKRQFEYSTEDLSIAKCIVYNKVLNQKAALAKTRKKDCYTVDAIKQCDAALVTLPDVDEYNQLMGLEGTVAKTYFSAYYQNQNWKGRHPRMKSDVLNVTLDIGYSILFNFMESFIRMFGFDLYVGVFHRLWFKRKSLVCDLMEPFRCRSCSIVSI
;
A
#
# COMPACT_ATOMS: atom_id res chain seq x y z
N PHE A 1 -30.81 -2.30 18.23
CA PHE A 1 -29.96 -1.10 18.28
C PHE A 1 -28.56 -1.53 18.70
N TRP A 2 -27.68 -1.73 17.76
CA TRP A 2 -26.26 -1.96 18.01
C TRP A 2 -25.62 -0.57 18.11
N GLU A 3 -25.60 0.02 19.30
CA GLU A 3 -24.69 1.11 19.58
C GLU A 3 -23.28 0.55 19.37
N ASN A 4 -22.59 1.09 18.40
CA ASN A 4 -21.25 0.66 18.06
C ASN A 4 -20.30 1.15 19.16
N SER A 5 -20.17 0.34 20.23
CA SER A 5 -19.30 0.61 21.37
C SER A 5 -17.84 0.89 20.96
N ALA A 6 -17.46 0.47 19.76
CA ALA A 6 -16.16 0.74 19.15
C ALA A 6 -15.98 2.24 18.82
N GLU A 7 -17.03 2.98 18.45
CA GLU A 7 -16.93 4.43 18.16
C GLU A 7 -16.70 5.27 19.42
N ALA A 8 -17.12 4.77 20.58
CA ALA A 8 -16.95 5.43 21.87
C ALA A 8 -15.55 5.21 22.49
N ASN A 9 -14.69 4.37 21.90
CA ASN A 9 -13.40 4.04 22.49
C ASN A 9 -12.35 5.13 22.23
N TYR A 10 -12.44 6.25 22.96
CA TYR A 10 -11.49 7.37 22.86
C TYR A 10 -10.05 6.99 23.25
N LEU A 11 -9.85 6.00 24.13
CA LEU A 11 -8.53 5.54 24.53
C LEU A 11 -7.81 4.86 23.37
N LEU A 12 -8.53 4.08 22.55
CA LEU A 12 -7.99 3.47 21.34
C LEU A 12 -7.52 4.54 20.35
N ARG A 13 -8.34 5.56 20.11
CA ARG A 13 -8.02 6.66 19.19
C ARG A 13 -6.86 7.51 19.69
N LYS A 14 -6.82 7.77 21.02
CA LYS A 14 -5.69 8.47 21.63
C LYS A 14 -4.38 7.71 21.39
N ARG A 15 -4.35 6.40 21.70
CA ARG A 15 -3.17 5.56 21.43
C ARG A 15 -2.82 5.53 19.94
N GLN A 16 -3.80 5.40 19.07
CA GLN A 16 -3.58 5.44 17.62
C GLN A 16 -2.87 6.73 17.21
N PHE A 17 -3.28 7.87 17.74
CA PHE A 17 -2.65 9.17 17.45
C PHE A 17 -1.21 9.23 18.00
N GLU A 18 -0.97 8.77 19.20
CA GLU A 18 0.37 8.70 19.80
C GLU A 18 1.32 7.87 18.93
N TYR A 19 0.93 6.66 18.56
CA TYR A 19 1.73 5.79 17.68
C TYR A 19 1.93 6.35 16.27
N SER A 20 1.02 7.15 15.74
CA SER A 20 1.15 7.72 14.40
C SER A 20 2.20 8.82 14.29
N THR A 21 2.58 9.43 15.40
CA THR A 21 3.49 10.58 15.44
C THR A 21 4.92 10.23 15.82
N GLU A 22 5.13 9.14 16.56
CA GLU A 22 6.39 8.88 17.27
C GLU A 22 7.18 7.67 16.74
N ASP A 23 6.53 6.71 16.07
CA ASP A 23 7.16 5.44 15.76
C ASP A 23 6.97 5.01 14.30
N LEU A 24 8.11 4.79 13.61
CA LEU A 24 8.14 4.25 12.25
C LEU A 24 7.96 2.72 12.20
N SER A 25 7.92 2.01 13.31
CA SER A 25 7.90 0.54 13.34
C SER A 25 6.69 -0.04 12.58
N ILE A 26 5.51 0.52 12.82
CA ILE A 26 4.27 0.09 12.14
C ILE A 26 4.32 0.47 10.66
N ALA A 27 4.82 1.66 10.33
CA ALA A 27 4.99 2.10 8.94
C ALA A 27 5.97 1.18 8.19
N LYS A 28 7.11 0.84 8.81
CA LYS A 28 8.07 -0.15 8.28
C LYS A 28 7.39 -1.50 8.04
N CYS A 29 6.58 -1.99 8.99
CA CYS A 29 5.84 -3.24 8.86
C CYS A 29 4.86 -3.23 7.66
N ILE A 30 4.16 -2.12 7.44
CA ILE A 30 3.26 -1.94 6.29
C ILE A 30 4.04 -2.00 4.97
N VAL A 31 5.14 -1.25 4.88
CA VAL A 31 5.99 -1.21 3.67
C VAL A 31 6.65 -2.58 3.44
N TYR A 32 7.13 -3.24 4.49
CA TYR A 32 7.68 -4.59 4.41
C TYR A 32 6.70 -5.58 3.78
N ASN A 33 5.48 -5.64 4.31
CA ASN A 33 4.44 -6.53 3.80
C ASN A 33 4.05 -6.18 2.35
N LYS A 34 4.01 -4.89 1.99
CA LYS A 34 3.78 -4.45 0.62
C LYS A 34 4.85 -4.99 -0.32
N VAL A 35 6.12 -4.77 0.00
CA VAL A 35 7.27 -5.20 -0.84
C VAL A 35 7.32 -6.73 -0.95
N LEU A 36 7.08 -7.45 0.15
CA LEU A 36 7.02 -8.91 0.17
C LEU A 36 5.92 -9.44 -0.77
N ASN A 37 4.74 -8.84 -0.73
CA ASN A 37 3.61 -9.22 -1.59
C ASN A 37 3.87 -8.86 -3.06
N GLN A 38 4.51 -7.73 -3.35
CA GLN A 38 4.94 -7.35 -4.70
C GLN A 38 5.96 -8.36 -5.25
N LYS A 39 6.98 -8.72 -4.46
CA LYS A 39 7.94 -9.78 -4.81
C LYS A 39 7.23 -11.10 -5.12
N ALA A 40 6.31 -11.52 -4.24
CA ALA A 40 5.55 -12.75 -4.43
C ALA A 40 4.67 -12.73 -5.70
N ALA A 41 4.10 -11.58 -6.05
CA ALA A 41 3.35 -11.41 -7.29
C ALA A 41 4.25 -11.55 -8.53
N LEU A 42 5.42 -10.90 -8.55
CA LEU A 42 6.42 -11.04 -9.60
C LEU A 42 6.91 -12.49 -9.75
N ALA A 43 7.15 -13.18 -8.62
CA ALA A 43 7.61 -14.57 -8.63
C ALA A 43 6.58 -15.54 -9.24
N LYS A 44 5.29 -15.20 -9.24
CA LYS A 44 4.20 -15.99 -9.83
C LYS A 44 4.00 -15.75 -11.33
N THR A 45 4.62 -14.73 -11.92
CA THR A 45 4.50 -14.48 -13.37
C THR A 45 5.10 -15.65 -14.16
N ARG A 46 4.40 -16.07 -15.22
CA ARG A 46 4.82 -17.24 -16.04
C ARG A 46 6.14 -17.01 -16.77
N LYS A 47 6.34 -15.82 -17.32
CA LYS A 47 7.58 -15.45 -18.01
C LYS A 47 8.42 -14.58 -17.09
N LYS A 48 9.57 -15.11 -16.67
CA LYS A 48 10.59 -14.37 -15.91
C LYS A 48 11.64 -13.87 -16.90
N ASP A 49 11.45 -12.68 -17.38
CA ASP A 49 12.47 -11.97 -18.14
C ASP A 49 13.45 -11.23 -17.24
N CYS A 50 14.44 -10.57 -17.85
CA CYS A 50 15.47 -9.82 -17.10
C CYS A 50 14.84 -8.72 -16.22
N TYR A 51 13.81 -8.01 -16.68
CA TYR A 51 13.13 -6.97 -15.92
C TYR A 51 12.43 -7.50 -14.68
N THR A 52 11.75 -8.65 -14.80
CA THR A 52 11.10 -9.31 -13.65
C THR A 52 12.14 -9.80 -12.63
N VAL A 53 13.25 -10.38 -13.10
CA VAL A 53 14.34 -10.84 -12.22
C VAL A 53 14.98 -9.66 -11.50
N ASP A 54 15.26 -8.56 -12.19
CA ASP A 54 15.84 -7.37 -11.57
C ASP A 54 14.89 -6.69 -10.60
N ALA A 55 13.60 -6.65 -10.89
CA ALA A 55 12.59 -6.15 -9.97
C ALA A 55 12.50 -6.99 -8.68
N ILE A 56 12.62 -8.32 -8.78
CA ILE A 56 12.68 -9.21 -7.62
C ILE A 56 13.93 -8.92 -6.78
N LYS A 57 15.11 -8.76 -7.40
CA LYS A 57 16.35 -8.39 -6.71
C LYS A 57 16.23 -7.06 -5.98
N GLN A 58 15.56 -6.06 -6.60
CA GLN A 58 15.32 -4.77 -5.95
C GLN A 58 14.37 -4.90 -4.76
N CYS A 59 13.33 -5.75 -4.85
CA CYS A 59 12.50 -6.07 -3.69
C CYS A 59 13.33 -6.70 -2.55
N ASP A 60 14.24 -7.64 -2.87
CA ASP A 60 15.10 -8.27 -1.88
C ASP A 60 16.05 -7.27 -1.21
N ALA A 61 16.69 -6.41 -1.99
CA ALA A 61 17.55 -5.35 -1.47
C ALA A 61 16.76 -4.40 -0.55
N ALA A 62 15.54 -4.00 -0.96
CA ALA A 62 14.68 -3.15 -0.15
C ALA A 62 14.28 -3.81 1.18
N LEU A 63 13.95 -5.11 1.18
CA LEU A 63 13.60 -5.85 2.41
C LEU A 63 14.78 -5.95 3.38
N VAL A 64 16.02 -6.02 2.88
CA VAL A 64 17.23 -6.02 3.71
C VAL A 64 17.51 -4.64 4.29
N THR A 65 17.33 -3.57 3.51
CA THR A 65 17.61 -2.20 3.94
C THR A 65 16.54 -1.63 4.87
N LEU A 66 15.29 -2.07 4.73
CA LEU A 66 14.13 -1.48 5.40
C LEU A 66 14.23 -1.43 6.94
N PRO A 67 14.78 -2.43 7.65
CA PRO A 67 14.96 -2.36 9.09
C PRO A 67 15.83 -1.17 9.55
N ASP A 68 16.84 -0.82 8.76
CA ASP A 68 17.83 0.23 9.07
C ASP A 68 17.36 1.64 8.68
N VAL A 69 16.16 1.78 8.13
CA VAL A 69 15.60 3.08 7.75
C VAL A 69 15.06 3.79 8.99
N ASP A 70 15.63 4.94 9.36
CA ASP A 70 15.22 5.69 10.55
C ASP A 70 14.44 6.98 10.23
N GLU A 71 14.39 7.37 8.96
CA GLU A 71 13.69 8.57 8.53
C GLU A 71 12.48 8.29 7.65
N TYR A 72 11.40 9.03 7.90
CA TYR A 72 10.16 8.93 7.13
C TYR A 72 10.35 9.14 5.62
N ASN A 73 11.15 10.13 5.22
CA ASN A 73 11.37 10.43 3.80
C ASN A 73 12.16 9.32 3.09
N GLN A 74 13.08 8.66 3.80
CA GLN A 74 13.81 7.50 3.30
C GLN A 74 12.85 6.32 3.07
N LEU A 75 11.94 6.07 4.03
CA LEU A 75 10.93 5.01 3.92
C LEU A 75 10.01 5.24 2.71
N MET A 76 9.53 6.49 2.53
CA MET A 76 8.70 6.87 1.39
C MET A 76 9.45 6.73 0.05
N GLY A 77 10.73 7.14 0.00
CA GLY A 77 11.57 7.01 -1.18
C GLY A 77 11.82 5.55 -1.58
N LEU A 78 12.11 4.70 -0.58
CA LEU A 78 12.31 3.27 -0.77
C LEU A 78 11.03 2.61 -1.30
N GLU A 79 9.89 2.87 -0.67
CA GLU A 79 8.58 2.37 -1.11
C GLU A 79 8.27 2.77 -2.54
N GLY A 80 8.42 4.07 -2.87
CA GLY A 80 8.12 4.61 -4.19
C GLY A 80 9.01 4.02 -5.28
N THR A 81 10.30 3.81 -5.00
CA THR A 81 11.25 3.19 -5.93
C THR A 81 10.86 1.75 -6.24
N VAL A 82 10.58 0.95 -5.21
CA VAL A 82 10.15 -0.44 -5.39
C VAL A 82 8.82 -0.52 -6.12
N ALA A 83 7.85 0.35 -5.77
CA ALA A 83 6.56 0.37 -6.45
C ALA A 83 6.69 0.70 -7.94
N LYS A 84 7.53 1.68 -8.31
CA LYS A 84 7.80 2.03 -9.71
C LYS A 84 8.38 0.84 -10.48
N THR A 85 9.38 0.17 -9.92
CA THR A 85 10.02 -0.99 -10.56
C THR A 85 9.05 -2.16 -10.67
N TYR A 86 8.26 -2.42 -9.61
CA TYR A 86 7.23 -3.44 -9.61
C TYR A 86 6.23 -3.25 -10.75
N PHE A 87 5.64 -2.06 -10.88
CA PHE A 87 4.65 -1.78 -11.93
C PHE A 87 5.26 -1.88 -13.32
N SER A 88 6.48 -1.41 -13.52
CA SER A 88 7.18 -1.49 -14.81
C SER A 88 7.45 -2.93 -15.23
N ALA A 89 7.86 -3.79 -14.31
CA ALA A 89 8.10 -5.20 -14.57
C ALA A 89 6.80 -5.99 -14.76
N TYR A 90 5.78 -5.71 -13.92
CA TYR A 90 4.52 -6.45 -13.94
C TYR A 90 3.70 -6.20 -15.21
N TYR A 91 3.71 -4.97 -15.74
CA TYR A 91 2.94 -4.55 -16.92
C TYR A 91 3.78 -4.28 -18.15
N GLN A 92 5.04 -4.71 -18.20
CA GLN A 92 5.97 -4.41 -19.31
C GLN A 92 5.43 -4.78 -20.70
N ASN A 93 4.66 -5.87 -20.81
CA ASN A 93 4.10 -6.36 -22.08
C ASN A 93 2.73 -5.72 -22.42
N GLN A 94 2.25 -4.76 -21.64
CA GLN A 94 0.91 -4.18 -21.74
C GLN A 94 0.93 -2.67 -22.05
N ASN A 95 2.01 -2.19 -22.70
CA ASN A 95 2.18 -0.78 -23.05
C ASN A 95 2.06 0.17 -21.84
N TRP A 96 2.63 -0.25 -20.69
CA TRP A 96 2.59 0.50 -19.44
C TRP A 96 3.34 1.83 -19.53
N LYS A 97 2.64 2.95 -19.34
CA LYS A 97 3.19 4.33 -19.37
C LYS A 97 3.43 4.93 -17.99
N GLY A 98 3.18 4.17 -16.94
CA GLY A 98 3.26 4.64 -15.56
C GLY A 98 1.91 4.64 -14.84
N ARG A 99 1.97 4.76 -13.51
CA ARG A 99 0.78 4.88 -12.68
C ARG A 99 0.30 6.34 -12.70
N HIS A 100 -0.88 6.57 -13.29
CA HIS A 100 -1.54 7.88 -13.36
C HIS A 100 -2.87 7.84 -12.61
N PRO A 101 -2.87 8.01 -11.28
CA PRO A 101 -4.09 7.95 -10.47
C PRO A 101 -5.12 8.97 -10.93
N ARG A 102 -6.37 8.56 -11.08
CA ARG A 102 -7.53 9.40 -11.43
C ARG A 102 -7.53 9.99 -12.85
N MET A 103 -6.45 9.84 -13.62
CA MET A 103 -6.38 10.45 -14.97
C MET A 103 -7.11 9.64 -16.03
N LYS A 104 -7.49 8.39 -15.76
CA LYS A 104 -8.20 7.50 -16.70
C LYS A 104 -7.54 7.45 -18.10
N SER A 105 -6.23 7.57 -18.15
CA SER A 105 -5.47 7.70 -19.39
C SER A 105 -5.43 6.41 -20.22
N ASP A 106 -5.58 5.27 -19.58
CA ASP A 106 -5.54 3.95 -20.21
C ASP A 106 -6.34 2.92 -19.39
N VAL A 107 -6.65 1.79 -20.01
CA VAL A 107 -7.48 0.74 -19.43
C VAL A 107 -6.86 0.17 -18.13
N LEU A 108 -5.53 0.02 -18.08
CA LEU A 108 -4.84 -0.51 -16.90
C LEU A 108 -5.02 0.41 -15.70
N ASN A 109 -4.79 1.72 -15.90
CA ASN A 109 -4.98 2.71 -14.84
C ASN A 109 -6.43 2.79 -14.37
N VAL A 110 -7.41 2.72 -15.29
CA VAL A 110 -8.84 2.68 -14.94
C VAL A 110 -9.17 1.45 -14.11
N THR A 111 -8.73 0.27 -14.53
CA THR A 111 -9.01 -0.98 -13.80
C THR A 111 -8.34 -1.01 -12.44
N LEU A 112 -7.10 -0.48 -12.33
CA LEU A 112 -6.44 -0.29 -11.04
C LEU A 112 -7.21 0.67 -10.12
N ASP A 113 -7.73 1.78 -10.66
CA ASP A 113 -8.53 2.73 -9.88
C ASP A 113 -9.82 2.09 -9.36
N ILE A 114 -10.50 1.27 -10.17
CA ILE A 114 -11.69 0.51 -9.74
C ILE A 114 -11.32 -0.48 -8.64
N GLY A 115 -10.29 -1.29 -8.85
CA GLY A 115 -9.83 -2.28 -7.86
C GLY A 115 -9.41 -1.62 -6.54
N TYR A 116 -8.70 -0.51 -6.60
CA TYR A 116 -8.32 0.25 -5.41
C TYR A 116 -9.50 0.91 -4.72
N SER A 117 -10.52 1.35 -5.46
CA SER A 117 -11.74 1.91 -4.86
C SER A 117 -12.54 0.84 -4.10
N ILE A 118 -12.64 -0.36 -4.65
CA ILE A 118 -13.28 -1.50 -3.97
C ILE A 118 -12.50 -1.86 -2.70
N LEU A 119 -11.18 -2.01 -2.80
CA LEU A 119 -10.31 -2.33 -1.67
C LEU A 119 -10.39 -1.24 -0.60
N PHE A 120 -10.43 0.04 -1.00
CA PHE A 120 -10.54 1.17 -0.10
C PHE A 120 -11.84 1.11 0.73
N ASN A 121 -12.98 0.91 0.08
CA ASN A 121 -14.28 0.83 0.76
C ASN A 121 -14.35 -0.37 1.70
N PHE A 122 -13.76 -1.49 1.30
CA PHE A 122 -13.66 -2.69 2.12
C PHE A 122 -12.84 -2.43 3.40
N MET A 123 -11.63 -1.85 3.25
CA MET A 123 -10.77 -1.50 4.38
C MET A 123 -11.42 -0.46 5.30
N GLU A 124 -12.08 0.56 4.74
CA GLU A 124 -12.81 1.55 5.52
C GLU A 124 -13.85 0.89 6.43
N SER A 125 -14.60 -0.07 5.91
CA SER A 125 -15.63 -0.78 6.67
C SER A 125 -15.03 -1.54 7.85
N PHE A 126 -13.89 -2.22 7.67
CA PHE A 126 -13.19 -2.89 8.77
C PHE A 126 -12.66 -1.92 9.82
N ILE A 127 -12.01 -0.83 9.39
CA ILE A 127 -11.46 0.16 10.33
C ILE A 127 -12.58 0.75 11.21
N ARG A 128 -13.73 1.06 10.61
CA ARG A 128 -14.91 1.53 11.35
C ARG A 128 -15.41 0.49 12.35
N MET A 129 -15.48 -0.79 11.93
CA MET A 129 -15.95 -1.89 12.79
C MET A 129 -15.08 -2.05 14.05
N PHE A 130 -13.76 -1.80 13.94
CA PHE A 130 -12.83 -1.85 15.07
C PHE A 130 -12.72 -0.53 15.84
N GLY A 131 -13.37 0.54 15.40
CA GLY A 131 -13.44 1.82 16.11
C GLY A 131 -12.22 2.72 15.98
N PHE A 132 -11.31 2.44 15.04
CA PHE A 132 -10.17 3.30 14.74
C PHE A 132 -10.60 4.57 13.98
N ASP A 133 -9.78 5.62 14.11
CA ASP A 133 -9.93 6.83 13.31
C ASP A 133 -9.39 6.61 11.90
N LEU A 134 -10.21 6.90 10.89
CA LEU A 134 -9.85 6.70 9.49
C LEU A 134 -8.76 7.64 8.98
N TYR A 135 -8.64 8.81 9.60
CA TYR A 135 -7.76 9.89 9.13
C TYR A 135 -6.37 9.82 9.73
N VAL A 136 -6.22 9.17 10.88
CA VAL A 136 -4.95 9.02 11.59
C VAL A 136 -4.21 7.79 11.08
N GLY A 137 -3.36 7.99 10.08
CA GLY A 137 -2.48 6.95 9.52
C GLY A 137 -1.13 6.89 10.23
N VAL A 138 -0.37 5.85 9.95
CA VAL A 138 0.98 5.62 10.50
C VAL A 138 2.09 5.75 9.45
N PHE A 139 1.79 5.45 8.19
CA PHE A 139 2.70 5.60 7.06
C PHE A 139 2.37 6.85 6.24
N HIS A 140 1.09 7.10 5.93
CA HIS A 140 0.67 8.33 5.28
C HIS A 140 0.34 9.38 6.35
N ARG A 141 1.10 10.49 6.35
CA ARG A 141 0.88 11.61 7.28
C ARG A 141 -0.52 12.20 7.15
N LEU A 142 -1.00 12.80 8.23
CA LEU A 142 -2.27 13.52 8.27
C LEU A 142 -2.36 14.54 7.11
N TRP A 143 -3.45 14.47 6.36
CA TRP A 143 -3.74 15.42 5.30
C TRP A 143 -5.24 15.72 5.27
N PHE A 144 -5.61 16.95 4.92
CA PHE A 144 -6.99 17.38 4.90
C PHE A 144 -7.88 16.45 4.05
N LYS A 145 -8.95 15.93 4.65
CA LYS A 145 -9.93 14.98 4.08
C LYS A 145 -9.35 13.64 3.58
N ARG A 146 -8.09 13.31 3.86
CA ARG A 146 -7.49 12.03 3.47
C ARG A 146 -7.69 11.01 4.58
N LYS A 147 -8.31 9.90 4.28
CA LYS A 147 -8.44 8.75 5.18
C LYS A 147 -7.12 7.96 5.18
N SER A 148 -6.12 8.50 5.87
CA SER A 148 -4.73 8.02 5.81
C SER A 148 -4.59 6.59 6.29
N LEU A 149 -5.29 6.17 7.36
CA LEU A 149 -5.24 4.79 7.85
C LEU A 149 -5.80 3.79 6.83
N VAL A 150 -6.85 4.17 6.10
CA VAL A 150 -7.38 3.33 5.01
C VAL A 150 -6.32 3.12 3.94
N CYS A 151 -5.62 4.20 3.53
CA CYS A 151 -4.54 4.13 2.57
C CYS A 151 -3.42 3.20 3.05
N ASP A 152 -3.04 3.30 4.33
CA ASP A 152 -1.96 2.51 4.94
C ASP A 152 -2.29 1.02 4.93
N LEU A 153 -3.45 0.65 5.45
CA LEU A 153 -3.82 -0.75 5.59
C LEU A 153 -4.12 -1.44 4.25
N MET A 154 -4.43 -0.68 3.20
CA MET A 154 -4.58 -1.26 1.87
C MET A 154 -3.24 -1.51 1.14
N GLU A 155 -2.13 -0.85 1.55
CA GLU A 155 -0.85 -0.97 0.85
C GLU A 155 -0.39 -2.43 0.63
N PRO A 156 -0.39 -3.32 1.63
CA PRO A 156 0.01 -4.71 1.44
C PRO A 156 -0.85 -5.47 0.42
N PHE A 157 -2.08 -5.04 0.20
CA PHE A 157 -3.05 -5.73 -0.66
C PHE A 157 -3.13 -5.16 -2.08
N ARG A 158 -2.52 -4.01 -2.35
CA ARG A 158 -2.58 -3.35 -3.67
C ARG A 158 -2.09 -4.23 -4.82
N CYS A 159 -1.07 -5.06 -4.60
CA CYS A 159 -0.57 -5.97 -5.64
C CYS A 159 -1.58 -7.05 -6.04
N ARG A 160 -2.52 -7.43 -5.15
CA ARG A 160 -3.59 -8.39 -5.49
C ARG A 160 -4.62 -7.79 -6.44
N SER A 161 -4.90 -6.50 -6.35
CA SER A 161 -5.75 -5.83 -7.33
C SER A 161 -5.12 -5.84 -8.73
N CYS A 162 -3.79 -5.89 -8.83
CA CYS A 162 -3.08 -6.03 -10.09
C CYS A 162 -3.32 -7.39 -10.77
N SER A 163 -3.47 -8.47 -10.01
CA SER A 163 -3.70 -9.82 -10.57
C SER A 163 -5.09 -10.00 -11.20
N ILE A 164 -6.05 -9.16 -10.85
CA ILE A 164 -7.41 -9.16 -11.43
C ILE A 164 -7.38 -8.54 -12.84
N VAL A 165 -6.41 -7.68 -13.12
CA VAL A 165 -6.26 -6.95 -14.39
C VAL A 165 -5.49 -7.74 -15.44
N SER A 166 -4.82 -8.82 -15.03
CA SER A 166 -3.91 -9.62 -15.89
C SER A 166 -4.60 -10.85 -16.50
N ILE A 167 -5.90 -10.74 -16.85
CA ILE A 167 -6.65 -11.80 -17.56
C ILE A 167 -6.56 -11.60 -19.07
#